data_56cc6390709e9a48121d4e02563a4796
#
_entry.id   56cc6390709e9a48121d4e02563a4796
#
_cell.length_a   1.000
_cell.length_b   1.000
_cell.length_c   1.000
_cell.angle_alpha   90.00
_cell.angle_beta   90.00
_cell.angle_gamma   90.00
#
_symmetry.space_group_name_H-M   'P 1'
#
loop_
_entity.id
_entity.type
_entity.pdbx_description
1 polymer ?
#
loop_
_entity_poly.entity_id
_entity_poly.type
_entity_poly.pdbx_seq_one_letter_code
_entity_poly.pdbx_strand_id
1 'polypeptide(L)'
;MINAVRNTVLAILNKNNYGYISPSDFNLFAKQAQLDIFDEYFIGYNSQINKENGRVSGTGYADILKGYEEVIDTFSITASLSQNLLNEYIVPTPATTGSDYYLLNKILIYSLVTSSGTTTAIGGGNLNLIDDTATFQTDGIVSGDIVSVVISNSVITNLKVVSVTNQTTLVMNVASLTAANLSYAIYKKVNLKNEAEQVNHSKITMLNKSMLTAPNSTYPAYTQEGSILTLHPDSINTIGRVVSQYIRYPLDPKWTYISLIGGEPVFDQSQSDYQDFELPADDVNNLVARILQYSGMSIREMATVQFGQTIEQTENQEQ
;
A
#
# COMPACT_ATOMS: atom_id res chain seq x y z
N MET A 1 -13.65 2.46 -14.97
CA MET A 1 -13.34 1.14 -15.55
C MET A 1 -14.39 0.09 -15.18
N ILE A 2 -14.74 -0.11 -13.92
CA ILE A 2 -15.61 -1.19 -13.42
C ILE A 2 -17.00 -1.27 -14.07
N ASN A 3 -17.65 -0.13 -14.35
CA ASN A 3 -18.96 -0.12 -15.00
C ASN A 3 -18.90 -0.61 -16.45
N ALA A 4 -17.85 -0.25 -17.18
CA ALA A 4 -17.64 -0.72 -18.56
C ALA A 4 -17.39 -2.23 -18.59
N VAL A 5 -16.54 -2.74 -17.70
CA VAL A 5 -16.26 -4.18 -17.55
C VAL A 5 -17.56 -4.95 -17.24
N ARG A 6 -18.33 -4.48 -16.25
CA ARG A 6 -19.61 -5.11 -15.89
C ARG A 6 -20.59 -5.16 -17.04
N ASN A 7 -20.75 -4.06 -17.77
CA ASN A 7 -21.67 -4.01 -18.91
C ASN A 7 -21.23 -4.95 -20.04
N THR A 8 -19.92 -5.08 -20.28
CA THR A 8 -19.37 -6.03 -21.26
C THR A 8 -19.63 -7.47 -20.83
N VAL A 9 -19.36 -7.81 -19.57
CA VAL A 9 -19.62 -9.14 -19.01
C VAL A 9 -21.11 -9.49 -19.12
N LEU A 10 -22.00 -8.59 -18.71
CA LEU A 10 -23.44 -8.81 -18.82
C LEU A 10 -23.91 -8.95 -20.28
N ALA A 11 -23.36 -8.16 -21.19
CA ALA A 11 -23.71 -8.26 -22.63
C ALA A 11 -23.31 -9.63 -23.20
N ILE A 12 -22.16 -10.18 -22.80
CA ILE A 12 -21.71 -11.50 -23.25
C ILE A 12 -22.58 -12.61 -22.64
N LEU A 13 -22.83 -12.57 -21.35
CA LEU A 13 -23.64 -13.58 -20.65
C LEU A 13 -25.10 -13.58 -21.05
N ASN A 14 -25.67 -12.40 -21.34
CA ASN A 14 -27.08 -12.24 -21.64
C ASN A 14 -27.43 -12.55 -23.13
N LYS A 15 -26.41 -12.89 -23.92
CA LYS A 15 -26.58 -13.15 -25.36
C LYS A 15 -27.58 -14.28 -25.67
N ASN A 16 -27.81 -15.17 -24.69
CA ASN A 16 -28.75 -16.31 -24.80
C ASN A 16 -29.89 -16.26 -23.76
N ASN A 17 -30.15 -15.14 -23.08
CA ASN A 17 -31.15 -14.99 -22.02
C ASN A 17 -30.95 -15.89 -20.79
N TYR A 18 -29.77 -16.46 -20.57
CA TYR A 18 -29.54 -17.42 -19.48
C TYR A 18 -28.65 -16.89 -18.35
N GLY A 19 -28.08 -15.69 -18.48
CA GLY A 19 -27.09 -15.22 -17.50
C GLY A 19 -27.41 -13.86 -16.87
N TYR A 20 -27.90 -13.83 -15.65
CA TYR A 20 -27.91 -12.65 -14.80
C TYR A 20 -26.89 -12.85 -13.67
N ILE A 21 -25.95 -11.91 -13.54
CA ILE A 21 -25.05 -11.85 -12.39
C ILE A 21 -25.54 -10.75 -11.47
N SER A 22 -25.77 -11.08 -10.19
CA SER A 22 -26.11 -10.08 -9.18
C SER A 22 -24.94 -9.09 -8.98
N PRO A 23 -25.19 -7.85 -8.53
CA PRO A 23 -24.12 -6.93 -8.21
C PRO A 23 -23.12 -7.47 -7.16
N SER A 24 -23.61 -8.25 -6.20
CA SER A 24 -22.76 -8.89 -5.17
C SER A 24 -21.83 -9.95 -5.77
N ASP A 25 -22.37 -10.81 -6.65
CA ASP A 25 -21.57 -11.86 -7.29
C ASP A 25 -20.55 -11.25 -8.26
N PHE A 26 -20.96 -10.21 -9.01
CA PHE A 26 -20.01 -9.47 -9.85
C PHE A 26 -18.85 -8.88 -9.04
N ASN A 27 -19.11 -8.25 -7.90
CA ASN A 27 -18.06 -7.70 -7.05
C ASN A 27 -17.12 -8.79 -6.51
N LEU A 28 -17.65 -9.96 -6.17
CA LEU A 28 -16.85 -11.11 -5.76
C LEU A 28 -15.94 -11.62 -6.87
N PHE A 29 -16.47 -11.81 -8.08
CA PHE A 29 -15.69 -12.25 -9.23
C PHE A 29 -14.68 -11.19 -9.69
N ALA A 30 -15.06 -9.91 -9.64
CA ALA A 30 -14.19 -8.79 -9.95
C ALA A 30 -12.99 -8.73 -9.00
N LYS A 31 -13.21 -8.93 -7.70
CA LYS A 31 -12.14 -9.01 -6.70
C LYS A 31 -11.17 -10.15 -7.02
N GLN A 32 -11.69 -11.34 -7.27
CA GLN A 32 -10.84 -12.51 -7.56
C GLN A 32 -10.05 -12.32 -8.85
N ALA A 33 -10.69 -11.82 -9.92
CA ALA A 33 -10.04 -11.56 -11.18
C ALA A 33 -8.91 -10.51 -11.06
N GLN A 34 -9.13 -9.46 -10.27
CA GLN A 34 -8.10 -8.45 -10.01
C GLN A 34 -6.90 -9.04 -9.26
N LEU A 35 -7.12 -9.89 -8.26
CA LEU A 35 -6.05 -10.54 -7.51
C LEU A 35 -5.25 -11.50 -8.38
N ASP A 36 -5.88 -12.26 -9.25
CA ASP A 36 -5.19 -13.18 -10.16
C ASP A 36 -4.28 -12.42 -11.14
N ILE A 37 -4.76 -11.31 -11.72
CA ILE A 37 -3.94 -10.48 -12.61
C ILE A 37 -2.80 -9.82 -11.83
N PHE A 38 -3.06 -9.38 -10.61
CA PHE A 38 -2.03 -8.83 -9.74
C PHE A 38 -0.89 -9.84 -9.49
N ASP A 39 -1.22 -11.10 -9.18
CA ASP A 39 -0.22 -12.14 -8.98
C ASP A 39 0.55 -12.47 -10.27
N GLU A 40 -0.10 -12.39 -11.44
CA GLU A 40 0.54 -12.61 -12.74
C GLU A 40 1.64 -11.59 -13.05
N TYR A 41 1.52 -10.34 -12.60
CA TYR A 41 2.59 -9.37 -12.78
C TYR A 41 3.90 -9.81 -12.12
N PHE A 42 3.84 -10.42 -10.93
CA PHE A 42 5.05 -10.92 -10.26
C PHE A 42 5.62 -12.16 -10.94
N ILE A 43 4.76 -13.02 -11.46
CA ILE A 43 5.17 -14.20 -12.23
C ILE A 43 5.82 -13.75 -13.54
N GLY A 44 5.20 -12.80 -14.24
CA GLY A 44 5.72 -12.21 -15.48
C GLY A 44 7.07 -11.53 -15.28
N TYR A 45 7.19 -10.72 -14.23
CA TYR A 45 8.45 -10.07 -13.85
C TYR A 45 9.58 -11.08 -13.62
N ASN A 46 9.35 -12.10 -12.81
CA ASN A 46 10.33 -13.15 -12.54
C ASN A 46 10.70 -13.94 -13.80
N SER A 47 9.71 -14.22 -14.67
CA SER A 47 9.94 -14.90 -15.95
C SER A 47 10.82 -14.06 -16.88
N GLN A 48 10.60 -12.75 -16.96
CA GLN A 48 11.41 -11.85 -17.80
C GLN A 48 12.84 -11.72 -17.27
N ILE A 49 13.05 -11.59 -15.95
CA ILE A 49 14.40 -11.61 -15.35
C ILE A 49 15.13 -12.89 -15.74
N ASN A 50 14.49 -14.05 -15.64
CA ASN A 50 15.11 -15.33 -16.00
C ASN A 50 15.42 -15.41 -17.49
N LYS A 51 14.55 -14.89 -18.37
CA LYS A 51 14.80 -14.80 -19.82
C LYS A 51 15.98 -13.88 -20.13
N GLU A 52 16.08 -12.72 -19.47
CA GLU A 52 17.19 -11.78 -19.67
C GLU A 52 18.51 -12.33 -19.18
N ASN A 53 18.54 -12.98 -18.03
CA ASN A 53 19.73 -13.65 -17.51
C ASN A 53 20.20 -14.81 -18.40
N GLY A 54 19.28 -15.46 -19.11
CA GLY A 54 19.60 -16.52 -20.09
C GLY A 54 20.03 -16.04 -21.47
N ARG A 55 19.88 -14.74 -21.78
CA ARG A 55 20.26 -14.18 -23.07
C ARG A 55 21.75 -13.87 -23.13
N VAL A 56 22.43 -14.43 -24.14
CA VAL A 56 23.85 -14.18 -24.42
C VAL A 56 24.07 -12.89 -25.22
N SER A 57 23.03 -12.34 -25.86
CA SER A 57 23.11 -11.08 -26.64
C SER A 57 22.02 -10.10 -26.18
N GLY A 58 22.44 -8.90 -25.80
CA GLY A 58 21.61 -7.82 -25.25
C GLY A 58 20.69 -7.07 -26.24
N THR A 59 20.13 -7.75 -27.24
CA THR A 59 19.18 -7.15 -28.20
C THR A 59 17.73 -7.43 -27.80
N GLY A 60 17.28 -6.80 -26.73
CA GLY A 60 15.86 -6.72 -26.39
C GLY A 60 15.21 -5.49 -27.06
N TYR A 61 14.19 -5.66 -27.87
CA TYR A 61 13.51 -4.57 -28.58
C TYR A 61 12.51 -3.80 -27.71
N ALA A 62 12.13 -4.30 -26.57
CA ALA A 62 11.20 -3.64 -25.66
C ALA A 62 11.68 -3.81 -24.23
N ASP A 63 11.57 -2.75 -23.45
CA ASP A 63 11.84 -2.76 -22.01
C ASP A 63 10.62 -3.33 -21.26
N ILE A 64 10.31 -4.60 -21.54
CA ILE A 64 9.17 -5.33 -20.94
C ILE A 64 9.33 -5.40 -19.42
N LEU A 65 10.58 -5.60 -18.95
CA LEU A 65 10.88 -5.62 -17.52
C LEU A 65 10.48 -4.32 -16.85
N LYS A 66 10.80 -3.19 -17.47
CA LYS A 66 10.44 -1.87 -16.96
C LYS A 66 8.92 -1.67 -16.93
N GLY A 67 8.19 -2.20 -17.92
CA GLY A 67 6.74 -2.16 -17.92
C GLY A 67 6.14 -2.87 -16.71
N TYR A 68 6.64 -4.06 -16.36
CA TYR A 68 6.22 -4.76 -15.14
C TYR A 68 6.62 -3.99 -13.87
N GLU A 69 7.82 -3.40 -13.82
CA GLU A 69 8.25 -2.58 -12.69
C GLU A 69 7.33 -1.37 -12.48
N GLU A 70 6.98 -0.65 -13.53
CA GLU A 70 6.09 0.51 -13.46
C GLU A 70 4.69 0.13 -12.93
N VAL A 71 4.16 -1.01 -13.34
CA VAL A 71 2.87 -1.51 -12.83
C VAL A 71 2.98 -1.91 -11.36
N ILE A 72 4.02 -2.66 -10.97
CA ILE A 72 4.26 -3.06 -9.59
C ILE A 72 4.47 -1.84 -8.69
N ASP A 73 5.18 -0.82 -9.18
CA ASP A 73 5.42 0.42 -8.43
C ASP A 73 4.14 1.22 -8.15
N THR A 74 3.09 1.03 -8.95
CA THR A 74 1.77 1.62 -8.68
C THR A 74 1.19 1.13 -7.33
N PHE A 75 1.54 -0.08 -6.91
CA PHE A 75 1.13 -0.66 -5.64
C PHE A 75 2.15 -0.43 -4.52
N SER A 76 3.27 0.22 -4.82
CA SER A 76 4.32 0.50 -3.83
C SER A 76 3.93 1.69 -2.95
N ILE A 77 3.95 1.47 -1.65
CA ILE A 77 3.64 2.49 -0.63
C ILE A 77 4.81 2.63 0.34
N THR A 78 5.01 3.87 0.79
CA THR A 78 5.92 4.20 1.87
C THR A 78 5.10 4.75 3.05
N ALA A 79 5.07 4.02 4.16
CA ALA A 79 4.32 4.40 5.34
C ALA A 79 5.12 4.18 6.63
N SER A 80 4.89 5.03 7.63
CA SER A 80 5.44 4.82 8.97
C SER A 80 4.75 3.66 9.64
N LEU A 81 5.55 2.83 10.31
CA LEU A 81 5.03 1.71 11.09
C LEU A 81 4.49 2.17 12.43
N SER A 82 3.36 1.60 12.83
CA SER A 82 2.79 1.79 14.16
C SER A 82 3.66 1.09 15.20
N GLN A 83 4.05 1.82 16.25
CA GLN A 83 4.81 1.29 17.37
C GLN A 83 3.87 0.54 18.32
N ASN A 84 4.24 -0.69 18.68
CA ASN A 84 3.54 -1.51 19.66
C ASN A 84 4.14 -1.30 21.07
N LEU A 85 5.41 -1.62 21.22
CA LEU A 85 6.18 -1.46 22.44
C LEU A 85 7.61 -1.02 22.06
N LEU A 86 8.20 -0.12 22.81
CA LEU A 86 9.62 0.29 22.64
C LEU A 86 10.16 0.16 21.20
N ASN A 87 10.88 -0.91 20.90
CA ASN A 87 11.49 -1.22 19.60
C ASN A 87 10.67 -2.21 18.75
N GLU A 88 9.42 -2.50 19.16
CA GLU A 88 8.49 -3.35 18.40
C GLU A 88 7.53 -2.52 17.57
N TYR A 89 7.38 -2.91 16.32
CA TYR A 89 6.53 -2.25 15.34
C TYR A 89 5.59 -3.25 14.69
N ILE A 90 4.40 -2.80 14.33
CA ILE A 90 3.40 -3.62 13.65
C ILE A 90 3.58 -3.48 12.15
N VAL A 91 3.58 -4.60 11.41
CA VAL A 91 3.56 -4.58 9.94
C VAL A 91 2.36 -3.80 9.41
N PRO A 92 2.40 -3.28 8.18
CA PRO A 92 1.26 -2.59 7.59
C PRO A 92 0.00 -3.47 7.59
N THR A 93 -1.09 -2.93 8.11
CA THR A 93 -2.41 -3.59 8.12
C THR A 93 -3.47 -2.58 7.68
N PRO A 94 -4.66 -3.01 7.25
CA PRO A 94 -5.75 -2.08 6.92
C PRO A 94 -6.09 -1.12 8.06
N ALA A 95 -5.94 -1.55 9.31
CA ALA A 95 -6.21 -0.72 10.49
C ALA A 95 -5.13 0.34 10.75
N THR A 96 -3.86 0.07 10.38
CA THR A 96 -2.73 0.96 10.68
C THR A 96 -2.32 1.84 9.51
N THR A 97 -2.41 1.34 8.30
CA THR A 97 -1.94 2.02 7.08
C THR A 97 -3.01 2.17 6.00
N GLY A 98 -4.23 1.68 6.25
CA GLY A 98 -5.33 1.69 5.29
C GLY A 98 -5.27 0.60 4.23
N SER A 99 -4.21 -0.20 4.18
CA SER A 99 -4.05 -1.31 3.23
C SER A 99 -3.25 -2.46 3.84
N ASP A 100 -3.53 -3.67 3.38
CA ASP A 100 -2.73 -4.84 3.74
C ASP A 100 -1.47 -4.93 2.86
N TYR A 101 -0.37 -5.46 3.40
CA TYR A 101 0.84 -5.63 2.60
C TYR A 101 0.89 -7.01 1.93
N TYR A 102 1.37 -7.01 0.69
CA TYR A 102 1.70 -8.23 -0.06
C TYR A 102 3.15 -8.62 0.17
N LEU A 103 4.07 -7.67 -0.03
CA LEU A 103 5.51 -7.87 0.12
C LEU A 103 6.14 -6.68 0.83
N LEU A 104 6.89 -6.96 1.89
CA LEU A 104 7.68 -5.96 2.61
C LEU A 104 9.05 -5.83 1.91
N ASN A 105 9.28 -4.73 1.23
CA ASN A 105 10.52 -4.52 0.48
C ASN A 105 11.66 -4.08 1.39
N LYS A 106 11.46 -2.97 2.12
CA LYS A 106 12.50 -2.34 2.91
C LYS A 106 11.95 -1.72 4.18
N ILE A 107 12.74 -1.80 5.24
CA ILE A 107 12.54 -1.03 6.46
C ILE A 107 13.59 0.07 6.49
N LEU A 108 13.14 1.32 6.51
CA LEU A 108 13.98 2.51 6.53
C LEU A 108 13.82 3.21 7.87
N ILE A 109 14.91 3.75 8.37
CA ILE A 109 14.96 4.39 9.68
C ILE A 109 15.48 5.81 9.52
N TYR A 110 14.77 6.78 10.11
CA TYR A 110 15.30 8.13 10.22
C TYR A 110 16.51 8.12 11.18
N SER A 111 17.63 8.64 10.70
CA SER A 111 18.87 8.66 11.48
C SER A 111 18.77 9.56 12.70
N LEU A 112 18.02 10.66 12.61
CA LEU A 112 17.88 11.65 13.66
C LEU A 112 16.42 12.12 13.80
N VAL A 113 15.95 12.20 15.05
CA VAL A 113 14.72 12.92 15.41
C VAL A 113 15.09 14.38 15.59
N THR A 114 14.46 15.29 14.86
CA THR A 114 14.76 16.73 14.94
C THR A 114 14.11 17.35 16.17
N SER A 115 12.84 17.05 16.41
CA SER A 115 12.08 17.50 17.57
C SER A 115 10.97 16.51 17.88
N SER A 116 10.53 16.43 19.12
CA SER A 116 9.42 15.57 19.53
C SER A 116 8.74 16.15 20.75
N GLY A 117 7.45 15.91 20.89
CA GLY A 117 6.67 16.44 22.00
C GLY A 117 5.22 15.96 21.98
N THR A 118 4.40 16.72 22.68
CA THR A 118 2.95 16.49 22.74
C THR A 118 2.23 17.80 22.46
N THR A 119 1.24 17.77 21.58
CA THR A 119 0.47 18.96 21.21
C THR A 119 -0.30 19.51 22.41
N THR A 120 -0.19 20.82 22.69
CA THR A 120 -0.97 21.48 23.74
C THR A 120 -2.30 21.96 23.23
N ALA A 121 -2.36 22.38 21.96
CA ALA A 121 -3.59 22.84 21.30
C ALA A 121 -3.57 22.51 19.80
N ILE A 122 -4.71 22.71 19.17
CA ILE A 122 -4.90 22.63 17.72
C ILE A 122 -5.60 23.91 17.27
N GLY A 123 -5.21 24.42 16.12
CA GLY A 123 -5.78 25.66 15.58
C GLY A 123 -5.97 25.61 14.07
N GLY A 124 -6.44 26.70 13.49
CA GLY A 124 -6.52 26.88 12.05
C GLY A 124 -7.35 25.82 11.28
N GLY A 125 -8.46 25.35 11.88
CA GLY A 125 -9.27 24.30 11.24
C GLY A 125 -8.57 22.93 11.17
N ASN A 126 -7.87 22.55 12.24
CA ASN A 126 -7.10 21.30 12.36
C ASN A 126 -5.82 21.24 11.50
N LEU A 127 -5.34 22.38 11.03
CA LEU A 127 -4.09 22.49 10.26
C LEU A 127 -2.88 22.85 11.14
N ASN A 128 -3.10 23.49 12.28
CA ASN A 128 -2.01 24.01 13.11
C ASN A 128 -1.72 23.04 14.26
N LEU A 129 -0.48 22.55 14.30
CA LEU A 129 0.08 21.87 15.46
C LEU A 129 0.66 22.92 16.40
N ILE A 130 0.18 22.97 17.63
CA ILE A 130 0.62 23.90 18.66
C ILE A 130 1.18 23.12 19.84
N ASP A 131 2.41 23.47 20.24
CA ASP A 131 3.08 22.96 21.45
C ASP A 131 3.79 24.12 22.13
N ASP A 132 3.25 24.54 23.26
CA ASP A 132 3.76 25.70 24.00
C ASP A 132 5.16 25.48 24.60
N THR A 133 5.62 24.22 24.62
CA THR A 133 6.96 23.85 25.12
C THR A 133 8.00 23.70 24.01
N ALA A 134 7.56 23.75 22.76
CA ALA A 134 8.43 23.51 21.61
C ALA A 134 9.27 24.72 21.21
N THR A 135 10.35 24.46 20.49
CA THR A 135 11.30 25.44 19.97
C THR A 135 11.55 25.27 18.48
N PHE A 136 10.46 25.18 17.69
CA PHE A 136 10.52 24.77 16.29
C PHE A 136 11.46 25.58 15.40
N GLN A 137 11.51 26.90 15.57
CA GLN A 137 12.43 27.73 14.81
C GLN A 137 13.89 27.50 15.22
N THR A 138 14.14 27.35 16.53
CA THR A 138 15.48 27.09 17.07
C THR A 138 15.98 25.69 16.70
N ASP A 139 15.07 24.72 16.62
CA ASP A 139 15.34 23.35 16.18
C ASP A 139 15.62 23.25 14.68
N GLY A 140 15.42 24.38 13.95
CA GLY A 140 15.69 24.49 12.53
C GLY A 140 14.68 23.73 11.66
N ILE A 141 13.42 23.64 12.09
CA ILE A 141 12.34 23.04 11.32
C ILE A 141 11.98 23.97 10.16
N VAL A 142 11.83 23.38 8.97
CA VAL A 142 11.53 24.10 7.73
C VAL A 142 10.35 23.50 6.99
N SER A 143 9.82 24.26 6.04
CA SER A 143 8.80 23.74 5.13
C SER A 143 9.30 22.50 4.38
N GLY A 144 8.46 21.47 4.34
CA GLY A 144 8.76 20.17 3.74
C GLY A 144 9.24 19.09 4.73
N ASP A 145 9.56 19.44 5.96
CA ASP A 145 9.87 18.46 7.02
C ASP A 145 8.64 17.62 7.33
N ILE A 146 8.86 16.39 7.80
CA ILE A 146 7.82 15.42 8.06
C ILE A 146 7.51 15.40 9.55
N VAL A 147 6.23 15.52 9.89
CA VAL A 147 5.71 15.38 11.24
C VAL A 147 4.89 14.11 11.32
N SER A 148 5.35 13.17 12.12
CA SER A 148 4.61 11.95 12.44
C SER A 148 3.81 12.19 13.71
N VAL A 149 2.48 12.07 13.63
CA VAL A 149 1.54 12.31 14.75
C VAL A 149 0.76 11.04 15.01
N VAL A 150 0.58 10.70 16.28
CA VAL A 150 -0.32 9.62 16.71
C VAL A 150 -1.71 10.17 16.92
N ILE A 151 -2.66 9.84 16.04
CA ILE A 151 -4.01 10.41 16.08
C ILE A 151 -4.95 9.59 16.97
N SER A 152 -5.05 8.28 16.74
CA SER A 152 -5.89 7.38 17.55
C SER A 152 -5.44 5.94 17.39
N ASN A 153 -5.63 5.13 18.44
CA ASN A 153 -5.31 3.69 18.42
C ASN A 153 -3.93 3.35 17.85
N SER A 154 -2.91 4.18 18.17
CA SER A 154 -1.54 4.03 17.66
C SER A 154 -1.37 4.23 16.15
N VAL A 155 -2.38 4.75 15.44
CA VAL A 155 -2.25 5.08 14.02
C VAL A 155 -1.38 6.32 13.85
N ILE A 156 -0.30 6.17 13.09
CA ILE A 156 0.63 7.26 12.80
C ILE A 156 0.24 7.90 11.46
N THR A 157 0.01 9.19 11.49
CA THR A 157 -0.20 9.98 10.27
C THR A 157 1.02 10.85 10.02
N ASN A 158 1.56 10.78 8.81
CA ASN A 158 2.67 11.62 8.37
C ASN A 158 2.13 12.86 7.69
N LEU A 159 2.40 14.00 8.28
CA LEU A 159 2.06 15.32 7.78
C LEU A 159 3.32 16.03 7.28
N LYS A 160 3.16 16.98 6.38
CA LYS A 160 4.26 17.85 5.95
C LYS A 160 4.08 19.23 6.53
N VAL A 161 5.17 19.80 7.02
CA VAL A 161 5.20 21.21 7.42
C VAL A 161 5.06 22.08 6.19
N VAL A 162 4.05 22.94 6.18
CA VAL A 162 3.86 23.97 5.14
C VAL A 162 4.63 25.23 5.53
N SER A 163 4.48 25.67 6.79
CA SER A 163 5.19 26.83 7.32
C SER A 163 5.37 26.73 8.83
N VAL A 164 6.40 27.39 9.33
CA VAL A 164 6.67 27.60 10.76
C VAL A 164 6.24 29.01 11.11
N THR A 165 5.15 29.15 11.83
CA THR A 165 4.60 30.46 12.19
C THR A 165 5.41 31.13 13.31
N ASN A 166 5.75 30.39 14.33
CA ASN A 166 6.53 30.83 15.48
C ASN A 166 7.23 29.62 16.15
N GLN A 167 7.81 29.83 17.35
CA GLN A 167 8.48 28.76 18.09
C GLN A 167 7.56 27.59 18.48
N THR A 168 6.27 27.86 18.62
CA THR A 168 5.32 26.89 19.20
C THR A 168 4.26 26.40 18.19
N THR A 169 4.27 26.93 16.95
CA THR A 169 3.18 26.67 15.98
C THR A 169 3.73 26.28 14.61
N LEU A 170 3.30 25.12 14.13
CA LEU A 170 3.53 24.60 12.78
C LEU A 170 2.21 24.54 12.01
N VAL A 171 2.24 24.90 10.74
CA VAL A 171 1.11 24.71 9.81
C VAL A 171 1.35 23.45 8.97
N MET A 172 0.38 22.54 8.97
CA MET A 172 0.44 21.27 8.25
C MET A 172 -0.24 21.36 6.89
N ASN A 173 0.08 20.42 6.02
CA ASN A 173 -0.49 20.33 4.66
C ASN A 173 -1.91 19.76 4.62
N VAL A 174 -2.35 19.06 5.65
CA VAL A 174 -3.66 18.39 5.74
C VAL A 174 -4.28 18.64 7.10
N ALA A 175 -5.58 18.93 7.12
CA ALA A 175 -6.38 19.13 8.34
C ALA A 175 -6.76 17.76 8.95
N SER A 176 -5.82 17.10 9.60
CA SER A 176 -6.02 15.76 10.19
C SER A 176 -5.81 15.71 11.71
N LEU A 177 -5.43 16.83 12.32
CA LEU A 177 -5.29 16.91 13.77
C LEU A 177 -6.69 16.94 14.43
N THR A 178 -7.01 15.93 15.21
CA THR A 178 -8.38 15.76 15.76
C THR A 178 -8.53 16.15 17.23
N ALA A 179 -7.43 16.17 17.98
CA ALA A 179 -7.44 16.43 19.42
C ALA A 179 -6.12 17.07 19.89
N ALA A 180 -6.14 17.74 21.05
CA ALA A 180 -4.94 18.09 21.79
C ALA A 180 -4.33 16.84 22.46
N ASN A 181 -3.13 16.98 22.99
CA ASN A 181 -2.38 15.90 23.65
C ASN A 181 -1.98 14.73 22.73
N LEU A 182 -1.76 15.02 21.44
CA LEU A 182 -1.25 14.05 20.48
C LEU A 182 0.30 14.02 20.56
N SER A 183 0.86 12.83 20.69
CA SER A 183 2.32 12.68 20.61
C SER A 183 2.79 12.86 19.17
N TYR A 184 3.85 13.60 18.98
CA TYR A 184 4.44 13.84 17.66
C TYR A 184 5.96 13.73 17.68
N ALA A 185 6.53 13.46 16.51
CA ALA A 185 7.96 13.52 16.25
C ALA A 185 8.22 14.11 14.86
N ILE A 186 9.24 14.93 14.73
CA ILE A 186 9.58 15.67 13.51
C ILE A 186 10.88 15.14 12.93
N TYR A 187 10.87 14.88 11.65
CA TYR A 187 11.99 14.33 10.90
C TYR A 187 12.29 15.18 9.67
N LYS A 188 13.57 15.40 9.42
CA LYS A 188 13.99 16.01 8.14
C LYS A 188 13.89 14.98 7.03
N LYS A 189 13.20 15.29 5.97
CA LYS A 189 13.04 14.43 4.79
C LYS A 189 14.38 13.89 4.26
N VAL A 190 15.45 14.66 4.40
CA VAL A 190 16.82 14.32 3.97
C VAL A 190 17.45 13.19 4.81
N ASN A 191 16.95 12.95 6.02
CA ASN A 191 17.54 12.03 6.97
C ASN A 191 16.94 10.60 6.97
N LEU A 192 16.03 10.30 6.04
CA LEU A 192 15.50 8.95 5.85
C LEU A 192 16.52 8.09 5.10
N LYS A 193 17.38 7.32 5.76
CA LYS A 193 18.42 6.64 4.96
C LYS A 193 19.03 5.37 5.50
N ASN A 194 18.80 4.97 6.73
CA ASN A 194 19.38 3.73 7.20
C ASN A 194 18.38 2.59 6.90
N GLU A 195 18.80 1.70 6.00
CA GLU A 195 18.06 0.48 5.73
C GLU A 195 18.37 -0.55 6.81
N ALA A 196 17.35 -1.15 7.39
CA ALA A 196 17.51 -2.22 8.37
C ALA A 196 17.59 -3.56 7.65
N GLU A 197 18.60 -4.37 7.98
CA GLU A 197 18.77 -5.72 7.44
C GLU A 197 17.82 -6.70 8.14
N GLN A 198 17.13 -7.52 7.38
CA GLN A 198 16.33 -8.62 7.93
C GLN A 198 17.24 -9.74 8.43
N VAL A 199 17.07 -10.12 9.67
CA VAL A 199 17.88 -11.15 10.32
C VAL A 199 16.99 -12.17 11.02
N ASN A 200 17.35 -13.46 10.93
CA ASN A 200 16.64 -14.51 11.65
C ASN A 200 16.90 -14.44 13.16
N HIS A 201 15.95 -14.89 13.99
CA HIS A 201 16.04 -14.89 15.45
C HIS A 201 17.30 -15.57 16.00
N SER A 202 17.75 -16.67 15.42
CA SER A 202 18.98 -17.35 15.84
C SER A 202 20.22 -16.48 15.56
N LYS A 203 20.28 -15.83 14.40
CA LYS A 203 21.40 -14.99 13.98
C LYS A 203 21.47 -13.70 14.82
N ILE A 204 20.35 -13.04 15.10
CA ILE A 204 20.33 -11.80 15.88
C ILE A 204 20.83 -12.03 17.31
N THR A 205 20.50 -13.16 17.93
CA THR A 205 21.00 -13.53 19.26
C THR A 205 22.51 -13.67 19.27
N MET A 206 23.10 -14.18 18.20
CA MET A 206 24.56 -14.28 18.05
C MET A 206 25.20 -12.91 17.81
N LEU A 207 24.59 -12.08 16.95
CA LEU A 207 25.11 -10.75 16.64
C LEU A 207 25.14 -9.86 17.87
N ASN A 208 24.10 -9.88 18.70
CA ASN A 208 23.99 -9.06 19.91
C ASN A 208 24.99 -9.44 21.01
N LYS A 209 25.64 -10.64 20.94
CA LYS A 209 26.66 -11.05 21.91
C LYS A 209 28.01 -10.42 21.68
N SER A 210 28.27 -9.84 20.53
CA SER A 210 29.57 -9.24 20.19
C SER A 210 29.40 -7.76 19.90
N MET A 211 30.16 -6.92 20.57
CA MET A 211 30.17 -5.46 20.34
C MET A 211 30.56 -5.07 18.90
N LEU A 212 31.28 -5.91 18.17
CA LEU A 212 31.71 -5.63 16.81
C LEU A 212 30.62 -5.96 15.78
N THR A 213 29.75 -6.92 16.09
CA THR A 213 28.71 -7.40 15.16
C THR A 213 27.31 -6.98 15.56
N ALA A 214 27.14 -6.41 16.76
CA ALA A 214 25.85 -5.94 17.23
C ALA A 214 25.30 -4.82 16.32
N PRO A 215 24.02 -4.90 15.93
CA PRO A 215 23.37 -3.84 15.19
C PRO A 215 23.48 -2.50 15.91
N ASN A 216 23.66 -1.45 15.16
CA ASN A 216 23.76 -0.09 15.68
C ASN A 216 22.88 0.87 14.86
N SER A 217 22.79 2.14 15.24
CA SER A 217 21.93 3.13 14.56
C SER A 217 22.32 3.38 13.10
N THR A 218 23.56 3.07 12.70
CA THR A 218 24.03 3.21 11.30
C THR A 218 23.71 1.96 10.48
N TYR A 219 23.84 0.79 11.10
CA TYR A 219 23.57 -0.52 10.50
C TYR A 219 22.53 -1.26 11.37
N PRO A 220 21.27 -0.82 11.31
CA PRO A 220 20.21 -1.45 12.08
C PRO A 220 19.81 -2.80 11.46
N ALA A 221 19.25 -3.67 12.31
CA ALA A 221 18.69 -4.92 11.87
C ALA A 221 17.28 -5.09 12.43
N TYR A 222 16.47 -5.94 11.80
CA TYR A 222 15.17 -6.30 12.33
C TYR A 222 14.91 -7.79 12.24
N THR A 223 14.10 -8.27 13.17
CA THR A 223 13.53 -9.61 13.14
C THR A 223 12.02 -9.51 12.96
N GLN A 224 11.43 -10.45 12.25
CA GLN A 224 9.99 -10.51 12.06
C GLN A 224 9.41 -11.73 12.76
N GLU A 225 8.40 -11.50 13.58
CA GLU A 225 7.66 -12.54 14.28
C GLU A 225 6.15 -12.32 14.05
N GLY A 226 5.59 -13.09 13.12
CA GLY A 226 4.21 -12.89 12.68
C GLY A 226 3.98 -11.48 12.14
N SER A 227 3.14 -10.71 12.82
CA SER A 227 2.82 -9.32 12.47
C SER A 227 3.67 -8.28 13.20
N ILE A 228 4.67 -8.70 13.97
CA ILE A 228 5.54 -7.81 14.75
C ILE A 228 6.94 -7.80 14.14
N LEU A 229 7.49 -6.60 14.03
CA LEU A 229 8.87 -6.34 13.64
C LEU A 229 9.62 -5.81 14.86
N THR A 230 10.63 -6.51 15.32
CA THR A 230 11.50 -6.06 16.40
C THR A 230 12.78 -5.48 15.82
N LEU A 231 13.04 -4.20 16.11
CA LEU A 231 14.23 -3.51 15.62
C LEU A 231 15.37 -3.56 16.62
N HIS A 232 16.57 -3.61 16.09
CA HIS A 232 17.81 -3.56 16.83
C HIS A 232 18.72 -2.46 16.26
N PRO A 233 19.31 -1.59 17.08
CA PRO A 233 19.31 -1.59 18.55
C PRO A 233 18.00 -1.06 19.17
N ASP A 234 17.77 -1.34 20.43
CA ASP A 234 16.58 -0.93 21.20
C ASP A 234 16.42 0.59 21.32
N SER A 235 17.44 1.35 20.98
CA SER A 235 17.40 2.83 20.92
C SER A 235 16.54 3.37 19.78
N ILE A 236 16.08 2.51 18.86
CA ILE A 236 15.15 2.87 17.77
C ILE A 236 13.74 2.69 18.33
N ASN A 237 13.30 3.61 19.17
CA ASN A 237 12.05 3.53 19.92
C ASN A 237 11.18 4.80 19.81
N THR A 238 11.47 5.68 18.86
CA THR A 238 10.73 6.94 18.68
C THR A 238 9.62 6.75 17.65
N ILE A 239 8.45 7.29 17.96
CA ILE A 239 7.26 7.28 17.10
C ILE A 239 7.59 7.82 15.71
N GLY A 240 7.12 7.12 14.66
CA GLY A 240 7.31 7.52 13.26
C GLY A 240 8.74 7.44 12.74
N ARG A 241 9.71 7.02 13.56
CA ARG A 241 11.11 6.89 13.16
C ARG A 241 11.32 5.78 12.13
N VAL A 242 10.48 4.75 12.16
CA VAL A 242 10.57 3.57 11.30
C VAL A 242 9.53 3.67 10.20
N VAL A 243 9.99 3.55 8.97
CA VAL A 243 9.20 3.66 7.76
C VAL A 243 9.37 2.39 6.95
N SER A 244 8.30 1.80 6.50
CA SER A 244 8.34 0.66 5.59
C SER A 244 8.05 1.08 4.15
N GLN A 245 8.81 0.54 3.22
CA GLN A 245 8.43 0.46 1.82
C GLN A 245 7.89 -0.94 1.56
N TYR A 246 6.67 -1.02 1.10
CA TYR A 246 6.00 -2.28 0.85
C TYR A 246 5.09 -2.20 -0.37
N ILE A 247 4.83 -3.35 -0.96
CA ILE A 247 3.82 -3.49 -2.00
C ILE A 247 2.54 -3.91 -1.29
N ARG A 248 1.47 -3.17 -1.53
CA ARG A 248 0.15 -3.50 -0.97
C ARG A 248 -0.65 -4.38 -1.90
N TYR A 249 -1.62 -5.08 -1.35
CA TYR A 249 -2.68 -5.66 -2.17
C TYR A 249 -3.51 -4.55 -2.83
N PRO A 250 -4.03 -4.78 -4.05
CA PRO A 250 -5.00 -3.87 -4.64
C PRO A 250 -6.27 -3.81 -3.78
N LEU A 251 -6.90 -2.65 -3.73
CA LEU A 251 -8.17 -2.47 -3.02
C LEU A 251 -9.28 -3.27 -3.71
N ASP A 252 -10.19 -3.83 -2.92
CA ASP A 252 -11.29 -4.63 -3.43
C ASP A 252 -12.21 -3.78 -4.34
N PRO A 253 -12.33 -4.12 -5.63
CA PRO A 253 -13.20 -3.37 -6.53
C PRO A 253 -14.66 -3.53 -6.11
N LYS A 254 -15.39 -2.43 -6.11
CA LYS A 254 -16.79 -2.41 -5.72
C LYS A 254 -17.63 -1.58 -6.66
N TRP A 255 -18.45 -2.25 -7.45
CA TRP A 255 -19.49 -1.64 -8.26
C TRP A 255 -20.68 -1.31 -7.36
N THR A 256 -21.00 -0.03 -7.24
CA THR A 256 -22.07 0.49 -6.40
C THR A 256 -23.27 0.89 -7.22
N TYR A 257 -24.46 0.82 -6.63
CA TYR A 257 -25.71 1.07 -7.34
C TYR A 257 -26.80 1.63 -6.43
N ILE A 258 -27.76 2.27 -7.07
CA ILE A 258 -29.07 2.59 -6.50
C ILE A 258 -30.15 1.72 -7.16
N SER A 259 -31.11 1.26 -6.36
CA SER A 259 -32.25 0.51 -6.88
C SER A 259 -33.34 1.48 -7.32
N LEU A 260 -33.77 1.40 -8.58
CA LEU A 260 -34.93 2.11 -9.06
C LEU A 260 -36.24 1.47 -8.55
N ILE A 261 -37.37 2.17 -8.78
CA ILE A 261 -38.71 1.71 -8.36
C ILE A 261 -39.05 0.34 -8.94
N GLY A 262 -38.45 -0.05 -10.07
CA GLY A 262 -38.58 -1.39 -10.69
C GLY A 262 -37.65 -2.47 -10.15
N GLY A 263 -36.78 -2.14 -9.17
CA GLY A 263 -35.81 -3.07 -8.59
C GLY A 263 -34.52 -3.23 -9.42
N GLU A 264 -34.38 -2.55 -10.55
CA GLU A 264 -33.16 -2.61 -11.37
C GLU A 264 -32.03 -1.82 -10.70
N PRO A 265 -30.82 -2.41 -10.59
CA PRO A 265 -29.65 -1.73 -10.07
C PRO A 265 -29.04 -0.80 -11.15
N VAL A 266 -28.99 0.49 -10.86
CA VAL A 266 -28.36 1.50 -11.70
C VAL A 266 -27.05 1.93 -11.07
N PHE A 267 -25.97 1.98 -11.86
CA PHE A 267 -24.66 2.39 -11.41
C PHE A 267 -24.67 3.77 -10.75
N ASP A 268 -24.08 3.85 -9.57
CA ASP A 268 -23.89 5.11 -8.84
C ASP A 268 -22.47 5.17 -8.27
N GLN A 269 -21.68 6.09 -8.85
CA GLN A 269 -20.30 6.34 -8.43
C GLN A 269 -20.20 7.22 -7.17
N SER A 270 -21.28 7.85 -6.73
CA SER A 270 -21.28 8.79 -5.61
C SER A 270 -21.32 8.10 -4.24
N GLN A 271 -21.53 6.79 -4.19
CA GLN A 271 -21.54 6.02 -2.96
C GLN A 271 -20.15 6.03 -2.30
N SER A 272 -20.12 6.15 -0.97
CA SER A 272 -18.87 6.27 -0.19
C SER A 272 -17.98 5.02 -0.25
N ASP A 273 -18.54 3.89 -0.64
CA ASP A 273 -17.86 2.60 -0.74
C ASP A 273 -17.55 2.19 -2.19
N TYR A 274 -17.68 3.12 -3.14
CA TYR A 274 -17.28 2.91 -4.53
C TYR A 274 -15.75 2.72 -4.63
N GLN A 275 -15.35 1.66 -5.33
CA GLN A 275 -13.95 1.41 -5.66
C GLN A 275 -13.82 0.89 -7.09
N ASP A 276 -13.07 1.59 -7.92
CA ASP A 276 -12.74 1.12 -9.27
C ASP A 276 -11.58 0.10 -9.23
N PHE A 277 -11.35 -0.60 -10.33
CA PHE A 277 -10.16 -1.43 -10.50
C PHE A 277 -8.89 -0.57 -10.43
N GLU A 278 -7.86 -1.11 -9.81
CA GLU A 278 -6.55 -0.47 -9.69
C GLU A 278 -5.53 -0.99 -10.73
N LEU A 279 -6.01 -1.69 -11.74
CA LEU A 279 -5.20 -2.22 -12.83
C LEU A 279 -5.09 -1.22 -14.00
N PRO A 280 -4.04 -1.32 -14.84
CA PRO A 280 -3.93 -0.57 -16.09
C PRO A 280 -5.14 -0.77 -17.00
N ALA A 281 -5.39 0.23 -17.85
CA ALA A 281 -6.52 0.16 -18.79
C ALA A 281 -6.37 -0.97 -19.83
N ASP A 282 -5.16 -1.39 -20.11
CA ASP A 282 -4.84 -2.44 -21.08
C ASP A 282 -5.32 -3.82 -20.62
N ASP A 283 -5.48 -4.03 -19.30
CA ASP A 283 -5.95 -5.29 -18.71
C ASP A 283 -7.47 -5.45 -18.71
N VAL A 284 -8.23 -4.53 -19.27
CA VAL A 284 -9.72 -4.64 -19.33
C VAL A 284 -10.17 -5.94 -19.98
N ASN A 285 -9.50 -6.36 -21.05
CA ASN A 285 -9.87 -7.60 -21.76
C ASN A 285 -9.59 -8.83 -20.90
N ASN A 286 -8.46 -8.85 -20.23
CA ASN A 286 -8.07 -9.93 -19.31
C ASN A 286 -9.05 -10.01 -18.12
N LEU A 287 -9.40 -8.85 -17.52
CA LEU A 287 -10.43 -8.78 -16.47
C LEU A 287 -11.76 -9.37 -16.92
N VAL A 288 -12.25 -8.98 -18.11
CA VAL A 288 -13.51 -9.50 -18.67
C VAL A 288 -13.43 -11.02 -18.84
N ALA A 289 -12.33 -11.54 -19.41
CA ALA A 289 -12.14 -12.97 -19.61
C ALA A 289 -12.18 -13.76 -18.29
N ARG A 290 -11.48 -13.30 -17.26
CA ARG A 290 -11.43 -13.94 -15.94
C ARG A 290 -12.77 -13.87 -15.22
N ILE A 291 -13.44 -12.72 -15.25
CA ILE A 291 -14.77 -12.60 -14.65
C ILE A 291 -15.76 -13.56 -15.35
N LEU A 292 -15.70 -13.69 -16.68
CA LEU A 292 -16.50 -14.65 -17.43
C LEU A 292 -16.17 -16.10 -17.05
N GLN A 293 -14.91 -16.42 -16.84
CA GLN A 293 -14.47 -17.74 -16.38
C GLN A 293 -15.07 -18.08 -15.01
N TYR A 294 -15.01 -17.16 -14.04
CA TYR A 294 -15.61 -17.36 -12.72
C TYR A 294 -17.14 -17.43 -12.77
N SER A 295 -17.78 -16.57 -13.55
CA SER A 295 -19.23 -16.58 -13.74
C SER A 295 -19.72 -17.84 -14.46
N GLY A 296 -18.98 -18.32 -15.47
CA GLY A 296 -19.28 -19.56 -16.18
C GLY A 296 -19.17 -20.78 -15.27
N MET A 297 -18.19 -20.84 -14.40
CA MET A 297 -18.10 -21.89 -13.37
C MET A 297 -19.29 -21.85 -12.39
N SER A 298 -19.69 -20.65 -11.98
CA SER A 298 -20.81 -20.46 -11.03
C SER A 298 -22.13 -20.91 -11.61
N ILE A 299 -22.42 -20.55 -12.86
CA ILE A 299 -23.66 -20.96 -13.56
C ILE A 299 -23.55 -22.29 -14.31
N ARG A 300 -22.41 -22.99 -14.18
CA ARG A 300 -22.13 -24.28 -14.84
C ARG A 300 -22.22 -24.27 -16.36
N GLU A 301 -21.96 -23.13 -16.97
CA GLU A 301 -21.91 -23.01 -18.44
C GLU A 301 -20.51 -23.30 -18.97
N MET A 302 -20.30 -24.51 -19.47
CA MET A 302 -19.02 -24.99 -20.04
C MET A 302 -18.52 -24.10 -21.20
N ALA A 303 -19.40 -23.55 -22.01
CA ALA A 303 -19.03 -22.69 -23.15
C ALA A 303 -18.39 -21.37 -22.69
N THR A 304 -18.85 -20.78 -21.60
CA THR A 304 -18.30 -19.53 -21.04
C THR A 304 -16.93 -19.76 -20.41
N VAL A 305 -16.76 -20.87 -19.72
CA VAL A 305 -15.46 -21.28 -19.16
C VAL A 305 -14.43 -21.52 -20.26
N GLN A 306 -14.81 -22.25 -21.32
CA GLN A 306 -13.92 -22.51 -22.46
C GLN A 306 -13.52 -21.22 -23.19
N PHE A 307 -14.43 -20.28 -23.36
CA PHE A 307 -14.12 -18.99 -23.96
C PHE A 307 -13.09 -18.21 -23.12
N GLY A 308 -13.29 -18.11 -21.80
CA GLY A 308 -12.34 -17.48 -20.92
C GLY A 308 -10.96 -18.12 -20.96
N GLN A 309 -10.88 -19.46 -20.91
CA GLN A 309 -9.63 -20.21 -21.02
C GLN A 309 -8.92 -20.03 -22.36
N THR A 310 -9.66 -19.91 -23.46
CA THR A 310 -9.09 -19.70 -24.80
C THR A 310 -8.38 -18.36 -24.87
N ILE A 311 -8.98 -17.29 -24.33
CA ILE A 311 -8.35 -15.96 -24.30
C ILE A 311 -7.08 -15.99 -23.48
N GLU A 312 -7.12 -16.56 -22.26
CA GLU A 312 -5.96 -16.69 -21.38
C GLU A 312 -4.81 -17.47 -22.04
N GLN A 313 -5.11 -18.55 -22.74
CA GLN A 313 -4.10 -19.32 -23.48
C GLN A 313 -3.48 -18.53 -24.64
N THR A 314 -4.27 -17.68 -25.32
CA THR A 314 -3.78 -16.84 -26.42
C THR A 314 -2.83 -15.78 -25.90
N GLU A 315 -3.18 -15.10 -24.80
CA GLU A 315 -2.31 -14.09 -24.17
C GLU A 315 -1.00 -14.69 -23.64
N ASN A 316 -1.06 -15.88 -23.04
CA ASN A 316 0.14 -16.60 -22.56
C ASN A 316 1.06 -17.08 -23.71
N GLN A 317 0.57 -17.21 -24.93
CA GLN A 317 1.40 -17.57 -26.09
C GLN A 317 2.05 -16.36 -26.76
N GLU A 318 1.52 -15.17 -26.55
CA GLU A 318 2.07 -13.91 -27.07
C GLU A 318 3.15 -13.30 -26.16
N GLN A 319 3.28 -13.76 -24.94
CA GLN A 319 4.36 -13.44 -23.98
C GLN A 319 5.56 -14.37 -24.16
#